data_095160a6f89b4c2d14d05bf0ded1ff7a
#
_entry.id   095160a6f89b4c2d14d05bf0ded1ff7a
#
_cell.length_a   1.000
_cell.length_b   1.000
_cell.length_c   1.000
_cell.angle_alpha   90.00
_cell.angle_beta   90.00
_cell.angle_gamma   90.00
#
_symmetry.space_group_name_H-M   'P 1'
#
loop_
_entity.id
_entity.type
_entity.pdbx_description
1 polymer ?
#
loop_
_entity_poly.entity_id
_entity_poly.type
_entity_poly.pdbx_seq_one_letter_code
_entity_poly.pdbx_strand_id
1 'polypeptide(L)'
;MSAAADTLRPATSPLQLVREDLRGFAGYQSARSQRLQGQVWLNANESPWCNDADREGTLRRYPDPQPQALRSALAELYGCAPAQLLAGRGSDEGIDLLVRAVCRPGGDAVLVTTPTFGMYAVSARLHGTRVVDVPLSETAQGWQCDFAAIAAAVRRDGVKLVFLCSPGNPTGALLALEDIAALARELDGQALVVVDEAYLEYADAPSAIGLLPGQRNVVVLRTLSKAHALAAARIGSVIADADLIEVLRRCQAPYPLPAACTAQALQALAPVARARTVERVAAIRSERDVLRSALSSLTCVRRAYDSRANFVLARFDDAQAAFDRLLAAGVVVRDMRAAAGLEDALRISLGTPEQNRQVLSVLSMPAEGAP
;
A
#
# COMPACT_ATOMS: atom_id res chain seq x y z
N MET A 1 29.95 35.23 12.49
CA MET A 1 29.72 33.83 12.11
C MET A 1 28.49 33.82 11.24
N SER A 2 28.70 33.72 9.93
CA SER A 2 27.66 33.78 8.90
C SER A 2 27.01 32.40 8.83
N ALA A 3 25.72 32.31 9.16
CA ALA A 3 24.91 31.13 8.84
C ALA A 3 24.73 31.13 7.32
N ALA A 4 25.37 30.17 6.66
CA ALA A 4 25.14 29.88 5.25
C ALA A 4 23.67 29.51 5.09
N ALA A 5 22.90 30.37 4.43
CA ALA A 5 21.58 30.05 3.93
C ALA A 5 21.75 28.88 2.97
N ASP A 6 21.30 27.70 3.38
CA ASP A 6 21.18 26.54 2.53
C ASP A 6 20.15 26.89 1.45
N THR A 7 20.63 27.37 0.30
CA THR A 7 19.81 27.66 -0.87
C THR A 7 19.26 26.33 -1.37
N LEU A 8 18.06 25.97 -0.91
CA LEU A 8 17.30 24.83 -1.36
C LEU A 8 17.27 24.81 -2.89
N ARG A 9 18.03 23.92 -3.51
CA ARG A 9 17.88 23.64 -4.94
C ARG A 9 16.41 23.31 -5.19
N PRO A 10 15.78 23.87 -6.23
CA PRO A 10 14.42 23.49 -6.57
C PRO A 10 14.39 21.99 -6.83
N ALA A 11 13.41 21.30 -6.21
CA ALA A 11 13.25 19.85 -6.35
C ALA A 11 13.10 19.47 -7.84
N THR A 12 13.79 18.42 -8.25
CA THR A 12 13.81 17.96 -9.63
C THR A 12 12.43 17.47 -10.07
N SER A 13 12.03 17.77 -11.31
CA SER A 13 10.75 17.28 -11.82
C SER A 13 10.74 15.75 -11.91
N PRO A 14 9.75 15.04 -11.35
CA PRO A 14 9.67 13.58 -11.42
C PRO A 14 9.47 13.06 -12.85
N LEU A 15 9.11 13.93 -13.80
CA LEU A 15 9.00 13.58 -15.21
C LEU A 15 10.32 13.10 -15.81
N GLN A 16 11.46 13.50 -15.24
CA GLN A 16 12.78 13.03 -15.68
C GLN A 16 12.97 11.53 -15.38
N LEU A 17 12.28 10.99 -14.40
CA LEU A 17 12.31 9.58 -14.00
C LEU A 17 11.33 8.72 -14.80
N VAL A 18 10.32 9.34 -15.41
CA VAL A 18 9.38 8.67 -16.31
C VAL A 18 10.10 8.20 -17.57
N ARG A 19 9.76 7.03 -18.06
CA ARG A 19 10.21 6.51 -19.36
C ARG A 19 10.01 7.56 -20.44
N GLU A 20 11.02 7.75 -21.28
CA GLU A 20 11.02 8.80 -22.29
C GLU A 20 9.87 8.66 -23.30
N ASP A 21 9.59 7.42 -23.72
CA ASP A 21 8.49 7.09 -24.64
C ASP A 21 7.09 7.38 -24.05
N LEU A 22 6.96 7.52 -22.73
CA LEU A 22 5.70 7.80 -22.04
C LEU A 22 5.52 9.25 -21.62
N ARG A 23 6.56 10.08 -21.68
CA ARG A 23 6.44 11.51 -21.32
C ARG A 23 5.45 12.25 -22.18
N GLY A 24 5.45 12.01 -23.50
CA GLY A 24 4.52 12.57 -24.48
C GLY A 24 3.36 11.67 -24.85
N PHE A 25 3.23 10.48 -24.22
CA PHE A 25 2.16 9.55 -24.54
C PHE A 25 0.79 10.11 -24.18
N ALA A 26 -0.13 10.21 -25.17
CA ALA A 26 -1.45 10.82 -24.97
C ALA A 26 -2.43 9.94 -24.17
N GLY A 27 -2.16 8.63 -24.08
CA GLY A 27 -3.08 7.67 -23.50
C GLY A 27 -4.29 7.37 -24.38
N TYR A 28 -5.14 6.48 -23.91
CA TYR A 28 -6.41 6.17 -24.59
C TYR A 28 -7.44 7.27 -24.33
N GLN A 29 -8.00 7.82 -25.42
CA GLN A 29 -9.09 8.78 -25.35
C GLN A 29 -10.44 8.04 -25.31
N SER A 30 -10.96 7.83 -24.13
CA SER A 30 -12.26 7.16 -23.94
C SER A 30 -13.42 8.08 -24.29
N ALA A 31 -14.57 7.50 -24.63
CA ALA A 31 -15.80 8.25 -24.92
C ALA A 31 -16.24 9.16 -23.74
N ARG A 32 -15.84 8.82 -22.51
CA ARG A 32 -16.15 9.60 -21.30
C ARG A 32 -15.11 10.68 -20.99
N SER A 33 -13.90 10.60 -21.55
CA SER A 33 -12.84 11.60 -21.30
C SER A 33 -13.13 12.95 -21.93
N GLN A 34 -13.98 13.03 -22.95
CA GLN A 34 -14.33 14.25 -23.66
C GLN A 34 -15.23 15.20 -22.87
N ARG A 35 -15.77 14.81 -21.70
CA ARG A 35 -16.67 15.61 -20.85
C ARG A 35 -17.82 16.27 -21.61
N LEU A 36 -18.34 15.60 -22.62
CA LEU A 36 -19.48 16.07 -23.38
C LEU A 36 -20.72 16.11 -22.49
N GLN A 37 -21.61 17.07 -22.76
CA GLN A 37 -22.91 17.18 -22.11
C GLN A 37 -24.01 16.85 -23.13
N GLY A 38 -24.98 16.04 -22.73
CA GLY A 38 -26.08 15.69 -23.61
C GLY A 38 -27.09 14.79 -22.87
N GLN A 39 -28.31 14.72 -23.41
CA GLN A 39 -29.36 13.85 -22.89
C GLN A 39 -29.32 12.46 -23.53
N VAL A 40 -28.85 12.35 -24.77
CA VAL A 40 -28.78 11.09 -25.52
C VAL A 40 -27.33 10.74 -25.77
N TRP A 41 -26.90 9.60 -25.21
CA TRP A 41 -25.52 9.12 -25.24
C TRP A 41 -25.41 7.91 -26.16
N LEU A 42 -24.78 8.07 -27.32
CA LEU A 42 -24.60 7.05 -28.36
C LEU A 42 -23.14 6.94 -28.81
N ASN A 43 -22.19 7.20 -27.92
CA ASN A 43 -20.77 7.37 -28.25
C ASN A 43 -19.84 6.27 -27.66
N ALA A 44 -20.40 5.26 -27.00
CA ALA A 44 -19.60 4.22 -26.31
C ALA A 44 -20.09 2.79 -26.60
N ASN A 45 -20.93 2.59 -27.61
CA ASN A 45 -21.49 1.30 -28.01
C ASN A 45 -22.24 0.56 -26.88
N GLU A 46 -22.73 1.31 -25.89
CA GLU A 46 -23.45 0.78 -24.74
C GLU A 46 -24.88 0.39 -25.14
N SER A 47 -25.46 -0.64 -24.48
CA SER A 47 -26.84 -1.03 -24.73
C SER A 47 -27.80 0.12 -24.44
N PRO A 48 -28.85 0.33 -25.27
CA PRO A 48 -29.90 1.28 -24.97
C PRO A 48 -30.86 0.81 -23.87
N TRP A 49 -30.87 -0.50 -23.56
CA TRP A 49 -31.73 -1.09 -22.54
C TRP A 49 -30.93 -1.51 -21.31
N CYS A 50 -31.58 -1.46 -20.15
CA CYS A 50 -31.04 -1.99 -18.91
C CYS A 50 -31.04 -3.53 -18.94
N ASN A 51 -30.09 -4.15 -18.23
CA ASN A 51 -30.14 -5.58 -17.94
C ASN A 51 -31.18 -5.84 -16.86
N ASP A 52 -31.88 -6.99 -16.91
CA ASP A 52 -32.88 -7.35 -15.90
C ASP A 52 -32.29 -7.47 -14.48
N ALA A 53 -30.97 -7.74 -14.36
CA ALA A 53 -30.25 -7.74 -13.11
C ALA A 53 -29.87 -6.32 -12.62
N ASP A 54 -30.02 -5.28 -13.43
CA ASP A 54 -29.73 -3.87 -13.14
C ASP A 54 -30.92 -3.00 -13.57
N ARG A 55 -32.06 -3.18 -12.93
CA ARG A 55 -33.31 -2.50 -13.29
C ARG A 55 -33.25 -0.98 -13.20
N GLU A 56 -32.38 -0.46 -12.32
CA GLU A 56 -32.12 0.98 -12.19
C GLU A 56 -31.21 1.52 -13.28
N GLY A 57 -30.57 0.65 -14.06
CA GLY A 57 -29.70 1.01 -15.19
C GLY A 57 -28.41 1.69 -14.78
N THR A 58 -27.94 1.46 -13.56
CA THR A 58 -26.74 2.09 -13.01
C THR A 58 -25.45 1.52 -13.59
N LEU A 59 -25.49 0.28 -14.11
CA LEU A 59 -24.32 -0.45 -14.63
C LEU A 59 -24.24 -0.50 -16.15
N ARG A 60 -25.26 -0.07 -16.89
CA ARG A 60 -25.26 -0.14 -18.35
C ARG A 60 -24.36 0.89 -19.04
N ARG A 61 -23.88 1.88 -18.31
CA ARG A 61 -22.99 2.93 -18.81
C ARG A 61 -21.60 2.76 -18.22
N TYR A 62 -20.58 2.99 -19.06
CA TYR A 62 -19.21 3.08 -18.55
C TYR A 62 -19.11 4.20 -17.52
N PRO A 63 -18.40 3.95 -16.39
CA PRO A 63 -18.18 4.97 -15.37
C PRO A 63 -17.23 6.07 -15.87
N ASP A 64 -17.13 7.16 -15.10
CA ASP A 64 -16.04 8.12 -15.29
C ASP A 64 -14.69 7.40 -15.03
N PRO A 65 -13.70 7.55 -15.90
CA PRO A 65 -12.36 6.96 -15.70
C PRO A 65 -11.74 7.32 -14.36
N GLN A 66 -11.97 8.54 -13.89
CA GLN A 66 -11.53 9.02 -12.58
C GLN A 66 -12.68 9.76 -11.89
N PRO A 67 -13.61 9.04 -11.22
CA PRO A 67 -14.82 9.62 -10.65
C PRO A 67 -14.51 10.81 -9.75
N GLN A 68 -14.95 12.00 -10.13
CA GLN A 68 -14.58 13.25 -9.47
C GLN A 68 -15.00 13.26 -7.99
N ALA A 69 -16.21 12.80 -7.68
CA ALA A 69 -16.69 12.74 -6.30
C ALA A 69 -15.79 11.85 -5.41
N LEU A 70 -15.40 10.66 -5.93
CA LEU A 70 -14.50 9.76 -5.22
C LEU A 70 -13.11 10.37 -5.04
N ARG A 71 -12.54 10.97 -6.10
CA ARG A 71 -11.23 11.62 -6.02
C ARG A 71 -11.24 12.76 -4.99
N SER A 72 -12.29 13.58 -4.97
CA SER A 72 -12.43 14.68 -4.00
C SER A 72 -12.54 14.16 -2.57
N ALA A 73 -13.34 13.10 -2.33
CA ALA A 73 -13.49 12.50 -1.02
C ALA A 73 -12.19 11.81 -0.52
N LEU A 74 -11.45 11.15 -1.41
CA LEU A 74 -10.15 10.55 -1.07
C LEU A 74 -9.07 11.63 -0.84
N ALA A 75 -9.06 12.71 -1.63
CA ALA A 75 -8.13 13.82 -1.45
C ALA A 75 -8.37 14.53 -0.10
N GLU A 76 -9.64 14.74 0.27
CA GLU A 76 -10.02 15.25 1.60
C GLU A 76 -9.58 14.29 2.72
N LEU A 77 -9.83 12.98 2.56
CA LEU A 77 -9.45 11.96 3.54
C LEU A 77 -7.94 11.99 3.82
N TYR A 78 -7.13 12.13 2.78
CA TYR A 78 -5.67 12.05 2.86
C TYR A 78 -4.96 13.41 2.99
N GLY A 79 -5.69 14.52 2.90
CA GLY A 79 -5.13 15.86 3.05
C GLY A 79 -4.24 16.29 1.88
N CYS A 80 -4.59 15.92 0.65
CA CYS A 80 -3.86 16.31 -0.56
C CYS A 80 -4.77 17.00 -1.58
N ALA A 81 -4.18 17.62 -2.61
CA ALA A 81 -4.97 18.18 -3.70
C ALA A 81 -5.49 17.05 -4.63
N PRO A 82 -6.72 17.18 -5.19
CA PRO A 82 -7.22 16.18 -6.14
C PRO A 82 -6.33 15.96 -7.37
N ALA A 83 -5.54 16.96 -7.79
CA ALA A 83 -4.57 16.81 -8.87
C ALA A 83 -3.38 15.90 -8.50
N GLN A 84 -3.10 15.74 -7.22
CA GLN A 84 -2.04 14.89 -6.69
C GLN A 84 -2.49 13.44 -6.45
N LEU A 85 -3.75 13.08 -6.80
CA LEU A 85 -4.32 11.78 -6.49
C LEU A 85 -4.83 11.07 -7.74
N LEU A 86 -4.42 9.80 -7.92
CA LEU A 86 -4.97 8.85 -8.86
C LEU A 86 -5.68 7.73 -8.08
N ALA A 87 -6.96 7.53 -8.34
CA ALA A 87 -7.72 6.41 -7.81
C ALA A 87 -7.57 5.18 -8.73
N GLY A 88 -7.40 3.99 -8.13
CA GLY A 88 -7.17 2.75 -8.86
C GLY A 88 -7.72 1.51 -8.14
N ARG A 89 -7.56 0.35 -8.79
CA ARG A 89 -8.01 -0.97 -8.29
C ARG A 89 -7.14 -1.52 -7.17
N GLY A 90 -7.20 -0.88 -6.01
CA GLY A 90 -6.29 -1.11 -4.88
C GLY A 90 -4.93 -0.45 -5.12
N SER A 91 -4.07 -0.47 -4.09
CA SER A 91 -2.67 -0.03 -4.22
C SER A 91 -1.87 -0.91 -5.20
N ASP A 92 -2.31 -2.15 -5.45
CA ASP A 92 -1.67 -3.07 -6.40
C ASP A 92 -1.62 -2.49 -7.83
N GLU A 93 -2.71 -1.84 -8.30
CA GLU A 93 -2.68 -1.15 -9.60
C GLU A 93 -1.72 0.03 -9.59
N GLY A 94 -1.61 0.74 -8.47
CA GLY A 94 -0.64 1.82 -8.31
C GLY A 94 0.80 1.34 -8.44
N ILE A 95 1.13 0.20 -7.82
CA ILE A 95 2.46 -0.43 -7.93
C ILE A 95 2.75 -0.78 -9.40
N ASP A 96 1.82 -1.45 -10.07
CA ASP A 96 1.98 -1.87 -11.46
C ASP A 96 2.12 -0.66 -12.42
N LEU A 97 1.30 0.37 -12.24
CA LEU A 97 1.39 1.62 -13.02
C LEU A 97 2.74 2.32 -12.84
N LEU A 98 3.25 2.40 -11.61
CA LEU A 98 4.55 3.01 -11.33
C LEU A 98 5.67 2.24 -12.03
N VAL A 99 5.68 0.91 -11.92
CA VAL A 99 6.70 0.07 -12.60
C VAL A 99 6.63 0.29 -14.11
N ARG A 100 5.45 0.26 -14.72
CA ARG A 100 5.26 0.45 -16.16
C ARG A 100 5.65 1.85 -16.65
N ALA A 101 5.34 2.88 -15.87
CA ALA A 101 5.58 4.26 -16.28
C ALA A 101 7.03 4.69 -16.10
N VAL A 102 7.76 4.10 -15.15
CA VAL A 102 9.09 4.58 -14.73
C VAL A 102 10.20 3.65 -15.19
N CYS A 103 9.98 2.34 -15.19
CA CYS A 103 11.03 1.37 -15.49
C CYS A 103 10.95 0.84 -16.93
N ARG A 104 12.08 0.84 -17.65
CA ARG A 104 12.22 0.17 -18.95
C ARG A 104 12.42 -1.32 -18.72
N PRO A 105 11.65 -2.20 -19.37
CA PRO A 105 11.89 -3.64 -19.31
C PRO A 105 13.32 -3.98 -19.73
N GLY A 106 14.00 -4.83 -18.95
CA GLY A 106 15.38 -5.25 -19.23
C GLY A 106 16.46 -4.19 -18.98
N GLY A 107 16.10 -2.91 -18.74
CA GLY A 107 17.06 -1.81 -18.60
C GLY A 107 17.17 -1.24 -17.19
N ASP A 108 16.06 -1.04 -16.52
CA ASP A 108 16.00 -0.40 -15.20
C ASP A 108 15.71 -1.43 -14.10
N ALA A 109 15.77 -1.00 -12.84
CA ALA A 109 15.49 -1.84 -11.68
C ALA A 109 14.52 -1.17 -10.69
N VAL A 110 13.84 -2.02 -9.91
CA VAL A 110 13.18 -1.60 -8.67
C VAL A 110 13.95 -2.12 -7.46
N LEU A 111 13.86 -1.43 -6.33
CA LEU A 111 14.46 -1.87 -5.07
C LEU A 111 13.35 -2.20 -4.07
N VAL A 112 13.51 -3.30 -3.37
CA VAL A 112 12.65 -3.78 -2.29
C VAL A 112 13.48 -4.00 -1.02
N THR A 113 12.82 -4.06 0.14
CA THR A 113 13.45 -4.28 1.45
C THR A 113 12.81 -5.50 2.11
N THR A 114 13.32 -6.71 1.79
CA THR A 114 12.74 -7.96 2.33
C THR A 114 13.04 -8.15 3.82
N PRO A 115 12.12 -8.81 4.60
CA PRO A 115 10.80 -9.28 4.20
C PRO A 115 9.80 -8.14 4.03
N THR A 116 9.13 -8.08 2.89
CA THR A 116 8.19 -7.02 2.53
C THR A 116 6.99 -7.56 1.74
N PHE A 117 6.08 -6.68 1.32
CA PHE A 117 4.93 -7.04 0.51
C PHE A 117 5.37 -7.55 -0.88
N GLY A 118 5.03 -8.79 -1.20
CA GLY A 118 5.54 -9.49 -2.38
C GLY A 118 5.14 -8.90 -3.73
N MET A 119 4.08 -8.08 -3.78
CA MET A 119 3.58 -7.53 -5.04
C MET A 119 4.54 -6.54 -5.71
N TYR A 120 5.44 -5.90 -4.98
CA TYR A 120 6.48 -5.05 -5.59
C TYR A 120 7.36 -5.86 -6.54
N ALA A 121 7.90 -6.98 -6.04
CA ALA A 121 8.73 -7.87 -6.84
C ALA A 121 7.93 -8.61 -7.92
N VAL A 122 6.68 -8.99 -7.65
CA VAL A 122 5.80 -9.63 -8.64
C VAL A 122 5.51 -8.69 -9.80
N SER A 123 5.09 -7.45 -9.55
CA SER A 123 4.81 -6.46 -10.59
C SER A 123 6.07 -6.16 -11.42
N ALA A 124 7.22 -6.01 -10.76
CA ALA A 124 8.50 -5.80 -11.46
C ALA A 124 8.84 -6.96 -12.38
N ARG A 125 8.74 -8.21 -11.90
CA ARG A 125 9.04 -9.41 -12.70
C ARG A 125 8.08 -9.57 -13.88
N LEU A 126 6.79 -9.34 -13.67
CA LEU A 126 5.77 -9.39 -14.74
C LEU A 126 6.06 -8.35 -15.83
N HIS A 127 6.61 -7.20 -15.45
CA HIS A 127 7.01 -6.15 -16.40
C HIS A 127 8.38 -6.42 -17.06
N GLY A 128 9.13 -7.41 -16.62
CA GLY A 128 10.51 -7.65 -17.07
C GLY A 128 11.53 -6.66 -16.48
N THR A 129 11.23 -6.10 -15.32
CA THR A 129 12.10 -5.18 -14.59
C THR A 129 12.88 -5.95 -13.52
N ARG A 130 14.19 -5.70 -13.42
CA ARG A 130 15.07 -6.32 -12.43
C ARG A 130 14.69 -5.87 -11.01
N VAL A 131 14.79 -6.80 -10.05
CA VAL A 131 14.58 -6.52 -8.63
C VAL A 131 15.92 -6.53 -7.91
N VAL A 132 16.21 -5.46 -7.21
CA VAL A 132 17.35 -5.31 -6.27
C VAL A 132 16.77 -5.43 -4.87
N ASP A 133 17.39 -6.22 -4.03
CA ASP A 133 16.98 -6.39 -2.63
C ASP A 133 18.05 -5.81 -1.69
N VAL A 134 17.59 -4.97 -0.77
CA VAL A 134 18.37 -4.53 0.41
C VAL A 134 17.60 -4.99 1.63
N PRO A 135 17.92 -6.18 2.18
CA PRO A 135 17.13 -6.78 3.25
C PRO A 135 17.07 -5.92 4.51
N LEU A 136 15.93 -5.95 5.19
CA LEU A 136 15.82 -5.43 6.55
C LEU A 136 16.68 -6.26 7.50
N SER A 137 17.29 -5.62 8.48
CA SER A 137 18.03 -6.28 9.53
C SER A 137 17.12 -6.54 10.75
N GLU A 138 17.08 -7.79 11.21
CA GLU A 138 16.42 -8.11 12.48
C GLU A 138 17.35 -7.79 13.64
N THR A 139 16.88 -6.99 14.59
CA THR A 139 17.61 -6.59 15.79
C THR A 139 16.80 -6.89 17.06
N ALA A 140 17.39 -6.68 18.23
CA ALA A 140 16.66 -6.78 19.49
C ALA A 140 15.46 -5.82 19.56
N GLN A 141 15.58 -4.65 18.90
CA GLN A 141 14.53 -3.61 18.85
C GLN A 141 13.50 -3.84 17.76
N GLY A 142 13.67 -4.87 16.93
CA GLY A 142 12.80 -5.18 15.78
C GLY A 142 13.51 -5.06 14.45
N TRP A 143 12.75 -4.79 13.41
CA TRP A 143 13.24 -4.71 12.04
C TRP A 143 13.74 -3.31 11.70
N GLN A 144 14.94 -3.22 11.13
CA GLN A 144 15.59 -1.97 10.75
C GLN A 144 15.90 -1.93 9.26
N CYS A 145 15.76 -0.73 8.68
CA CYS A 145 16.05 -0.44 7.28
C CYS A 145 17.41 0.27 7.17
N ASP A 146 18.27 -0.21 6.27
CA ASP A 146 19.55 0.44 5.98
C ASP A 146 19.38 1.41 4.81
N PHE A 147 19.04 2.66 5.13
CA PHE A 147 18.84 3.72 4.13
C PHE A 147 20.12 4.07 3.35
N ALA A 148 21.29 3.94 3.98
CA ALA A 148 22.57 4.18 3.30
C ALA A 148 22.85 3.10 2.25
N ALA A 149 22.61 1.83 2.58
CA ALA A 149 22.71 0.73 1.63
C ALA A 149 21.71 0.87 0.47
N ILE A 150 20.48 1.34 0.75
CA ILE A 150 19.50 1.65 -0.31
C ILE A 150 20.03 2.71 -1.25
N ALA A 151 20.52 3.84 -0.74
CA ALA A 151 21.04 4.91 -1.57
C ALA A 151 22.25 4.47 -2.41
N ALA A 152 23.14 3.66 -1.84
CA ALA A 152 24.26 3.06 -2.55
C ALA A 152 23.81 2.11 -3.68
N ALA A 153 22.82 1.25 -3.41
CA ALA A 153 22.26 0.33 -4.39
C ALA A 153 21.55 1.06 -5.54
N VAL A 154 20.82 2.15 -5.27
CA VAL A 154 20.20 2.98 -6.31
C VAL A 154 21.22 3.47 -7.31
N ARG A 155 22.36 4.00 -6.84
CA ARG A 155 23.43 4.53 -7.69
C ARG A 155 24.17 3.44 -8.47
N ARG A 156 24.40 2.28 -7.83
CA ARG A 156 25.14 1.15 -8.44
C ARG A 156 24.33 0.41 -9.49
N ASP A 157 23.04 0.18 -9.21
CA ASP A 157 22.24 -0.81 -9.92
C ASP A 157 21.22 -0.20 -10.87
N GLY A 158 21.17 1.12 -11.06
CA GLY A 158 20.24 1.79 -11.96
C GLY A 158 18.78 1.66 -11.51
N VAL A 159 18.55 1.68 -10.19
CA VAL A 159 17.21 1.61 -9.60
C VAL A 159 16.44 2.90 -9.91
N LYS A 160 15.19 2.75 -10.33
CA LYS A 160 14.27 3.86 -10.61
C LYS A 160 13.13 4.00 -9.60
N LEU A 161 12.79 2.91 -8.91
CA LEU A 161 11.75 2.87 -7.89
C LEU A 161 12.29 2.19 -6.63
N VAL A 162 12.20 2.85 -5.49
CA VAL A 162 12.46 2.28 -4.16
C VAL A 162 11.13 2.09 -3.46
N PHE A 163 10.74 0.85 -3.14
CA PHE A 163 9.52 0.55 -2.39
C PHE A 163 9.81 0.40 -0.91
N LEU A 164 9.21 1.24 -0.09
CA LEU A 164 9.26 1.24 1.37
C LEU A 164 7.86 0.96 1.92
N CYS A 165 7.65 -0.18 2.57
CA CYS A 165 6.38 -0.52 3.23
C CYS A 165 6.41 0.01 4.67
N SER A 166 5.56 1.00 5.00
CA SER A 166 5.56 1.63 6.33
C SER A 166 4.14 2.04 6.74
N PRO A 167 3.54 1.33 7.71
CA PRO A 167 4.02 0.15 8.45
C PRO A 167 4.26 -1.07 7.57
N GLY A 168 5.35 -1.80 7.85
CA GLY A 168 5.83 -2.92 7.05
C GLY A 168 4.92 -4.15 7.10
N ASN A 169 4.74 -4.81 5.98
CA ASN A 169 4.09 -6.12 5.87
C ASN A 169 5.15 -7.13 5.38
N PRO A 170 5.53 -8.14 6.19
CA PRO A 170 4.83 -8.66 7.38
C PRO A 170 5.35 -8.16 8.73
N THR A 171 6.32 -7.29 8.78
CA THR A 171 7.09 -6.96 10.01
C THR A 171 6.31 -6.13 11.04
N GLY A 172 5.33 -5.33 10.60
CA GLY A 172 4.65 -4.33 11.42
C GLY A 172 5.51 -3.10 11.77
N ALA A 173 6.77 -3.05 11.34
CA ALA A 173 7.69 -1.97 11.65
C ALA A 173 7.29 -0.66 10.96
N LEU A 174 7.45 0.44 11.66
CA LEU A 174 7.26 1.79 11.14
C LEU A 174 8.63 2.40 10.85
N LEU A 175 8.81 2.93 9.65
CA LEU A 175 10.00 3.70 9.29
C LEU A 175 9.85 5.15 9.75
N ALA A 176 10.93 5.75 10.24
CA ALA A 176 10.92 7.15 10.63
C ALA A 176 10.73 8.06 9.41
N LEU A 177 9.83 9.03 9.51
CA LEU A 177 9.51 9.94 8.40
C LEU A 177 10.72 10.78 8.01
N GLU A 178 11.57 11.13 8.98
CA GLU A 178 12.81 11.88 8.80
C GLU A 178 13.82 11.12 7.95
N ASP A 179 13.93 9.80 8.14
CA ASP A 179 14.83 8.93 7.35
C ASP A 179 14.30 8.78 5.92
N ILE A 180 12.99 8.61 5.75
CA ILE A 180 12.34 8.62 4.42
C ILE A 180 12.61 9.96 3.71
N ALA A 181 12.45 11.06 4.43
CA ALA A 181 12.69 12.40 3.89
C ALA A 181 14.17 12.60 3.51
N ALA A 182 15.10 12.10 4.31
CA ALA A 182 16.53 12.17 4.02
C ALA A 182 16.87 11.36 2.76
N LEU A 183 16.37 10.12 2.66
CA LEU A 183 16.54 9.28 1.48
C LEU A 183 15.95 9.94 0.22
N ALA A 184 14.75 10.50 0.31
CA ALA A 184 14.11 11.15 -0.83
C ALA A 184 14.91 12.37 -1.33
N ARG A 185 15.47 13.18 -0.42
CA ARG A 185 16.37 14.27 -0.79
C ARG A 185 17.65 13.77 -1.49
N GLU A 186 18.26 12.70 -0.94
CA GLU A 186 19.47 12.11 -1.50
C GLU A 186 19.25 11.53 -2.89
N LEU A 187 18.06 10.99 -3.15
CA LEU A 187 17.68 10.35 -4.41
C LEU A 187 16.94 11.29 -5.39
N ASP A 188 16.87 12.60 -5.10
CA ASP A 188 16.23 13.55 -6.02
C ASP A 188 16.84 13.49 -7.42
N GLY A 189 16.00 13.38 -8.44
CA GLY A 189 16.40 13.18 -9.83
C GLY A 189 16.99 11.81 -10.19
N GLN A 190 17.15 10.88 -9.23
CA GLN A 190 17.71 9.55 -9.46
C GLN A 190 16.65 8.43 -9.39
N ALA A 191 15.78 8.46 -8.36
CA ALA A 191 14.73 7.48 -8.16
C ALA A 191 13.50 8.08 -7.48
N LEU A 192 12.32 7.47 -7.70
CA LEU A 192 11.14 7.72 -6.90
C LEU A 192 11.22 6.88 -5.61
N VAL A 193 10.86 7.50 -4.49
CA VAL A 193 10.69 6.83 -3.19
C VAL A 193 9.20 6.59 -2.98
N VAL A 194 8.77 5.33 -3.10
CA VAL A 194 7.37 4.90 -2.98
C VAL A 194 7.15 4.38 -1.58
N VAL A 195 6.36 5.12 -0.80
CA VAL A 195 6.00 4.76 0.57
C VAL A 195 4.62 4.12 0.56
N ASP A 196 4.56 2.81 0.83
CA ASP A 196 3.29 2.09 0.92
C ASP A 196 2.73 2.20 2.34
N GLU A 197 1.72 3.02 2.49
CA GLU A 197 1.04 3.34 3.74
C GLU A 197 -0.30 2.59 3.89
N ALA A 198 -0.40 1.37 3.38
CA ALA A 198 -1.64 0.58 3.44
C ALA A 198 -2.14 0.33 4.88
N TYR A 199 -1.29 0.49 5.88
CA TYR A 199 -1.60 0.24 7.29
C TYR A 199 -1.46 1.49 8.18
N LEU A 200 -1.21 2.66 7.62
CA LEU A 200 -0.85 3.86 8.39
C LEU A 200 -1.95 4.29 9.36
N GLU A 201 -3.22 4.04 9.07
CA GLU A 201 -4.33 4.35 9.97
C GLU A 201 -4.19 3.67 11.35
N TYR A 202 -3.48 2.53 11.41
CA TYR A 202 -3.20 1.80 12.66
C TYR A 202 -1.94 2.27 13.39
N ALA A 203 -1.13 3.11 12.76
CA ALA A 203 0.02 3.77 13.36
C ALA A 203 -0.38 5.14 13.93
N ASP A 204 0.28 5.58 14.96
CA ASP A 204 0.16 6.96 15.46
C ASP A 204 1.34 7.75 14.90
N ALA A 205 1.30 8.01 13.60
CA ALA A 205 2.43 8.58 12.88
C ALA A 205 1.96 9.49 11.74
N PRO A 206 2.74 10.50 11.40
CA PRO A 206 2.47 11.35 10.25
C PRO A 206 2.66 10.59 8.93
N SER A 207 1.89 10.97 7.92
CA SER A 207 2.00 10.41 6.56
C SER A 207 3.13 11.08 5.78
N ALA A 208 3.79 10.30 4.92
CA ALA A 208 4.76 10.79 3.94
C ALA A 208 4.12 11.74 2.89
N ILE A 209 2.80 11.85 2.83
CA ILE A 209 2.10 12.87 2.04
C ILE A 209 2.58 14.28 2.43
N GLY A 210 2.90 14.50 3.70
CA GLY A 210 3.45 15.77 4.20
C GLY A 210 4.81 16.17 3.58
N LEU A 211 5.52 15.23 2.94
CA LEU A 211 6.79 15.51 2.26
C LEU A 211 6.62 16.07 0.83
N LEU A 212 5.47 15.85 0.20
CA LEU A 212 5.23 16.21 -1.21
C LEU A 212 5.51 17.68 -1.56
N PRO A 213 5.22 18.67 -0.69
CA PRO A 213 5.51 20.07 -1.02
C PRO A 213 6.98 20.36 -1.26
N GLY A 214 7.88 19.59 -0.61
CA GLY A 214 9.34 19.81 -0.71
C GLY A 214 10.09 18.72 -1.49
N GLN A 215 9.44 17.58 -1.79
CA GLN A 215 10.09 16.38 -2.36
C GLN A 215 9.20 15.77 -3.45
N ARG A 216 9.41 16.21 -4.68
CA ARG A 216 8.60 15.82 -5.85
C ARG A 216 8.79 14.33 -6.26
N ASN A 217 9.85 13.68 -5.78
CA ASN A 217 10.15 12.27 -6.02
C ASN A 217 9.55 11.32 -4.98
N VAL A 218 8.76 11.81 -4.01
CA VAL A 218 7.99 10.97 -3.10
C VAL A 218 6.67 10.57 -3.73
N VAL A 219 6.30 9.31 -3.56
CA VAL A 219 5.01 8.73 -3.96
C VAL A 219 4.44 7.98 -2.77
N VAL A 220 3.16 8.17 -2.47
CA VAL A 220 2.49 7.47 -1.37
C VAL A 220 1.36 6.60 -1.91
N LEU A 221 1.33 5.35 -1.46
CA LEU A 221 0.24 4.41 -1.76
C LEU A 221 -0.70 4.31 -0.56
N ARG A 222 -2.00 4.43 -0.83
CA ARG A 222 -3.07 4.30 0.18
C ARG A 222 -4.16 3.35 -0.30
N THR A 223 -4.94 2.77 0.62
CA THR A 223 -6.00 1.83 0.26
C THR A 223 -7.17 1.86 1.23
N LEU A 224 -8.38 1.65 0.73
CA LEU A 224 -9.57 1.42 1.57
C LEU A 224 -9.71 -0.05 2.01
N SER A 225 -8.79 -0.93 1.60
CA SER A 225 -8.87 -2.38 1.85
C SER A 225 -8.69 -2.77 3.31
N LYS A 226 -8.01 -1.96 4.14
CA LYS A 226 -7.60 -2.31 5.51
C LYS A 226 -8.47 -1.60 6.55
N ALA A 227 -8.12 -0.41 6.96
CA ALA A 227 -8.83 0.33 8.00
C ALA A 227 -10.30 0.59 7.66
N HIS A 228 -10.60 0.84 6.39
CA HIS A 228 -11.96 1.10 5.92
C HIS A 228 -12.79 -0.16 5.62
N ALA A 229 -12.24 -1.37 5.82
CA ALA A 229 -12.92 -2.66 5.64
C ALA A 229 -13.54 -2.88 4.24
N LEU A 230 -12.94 -2.32 3.19
CA LEU A 230 -13.40 -2.39 1.81
C LEU A 230 -12.45 -3.19 0.90
N ALA A 231 -11.88 -4.30 1.40
CA ALA A 231 -10.93 -5.10 0.64
C ALA A 231 -11.50 -5.59 -0.70
N ALA A 232 -12.77 -5.99 -0.74
CA ALA A 232 -13.44 -6.47 -1.96
C ALA A 232 -13.85 -5.35 -2.92
N ALA A 233 -13.96 -4.11 -2.47
CA ALA A 233 -14.28 -2.96 -3.34
C ALA A 233 -13.11 -2.55 -4.25
N ARG A 234 -11.89 -2.99 -3.92
CA ARG A 234 -10.69 -2.74 -4.72
C ARG A 234 -10.43 -1.25 -4.99
N ILE A 235 -10.50 -0.40 -3.96
CA ILE A 235 -10.20 1.03 -4.07
C ILE A 235 -8.87 1.33 -3.37
N GLY A 236 -7.93 1.88 -4.14
CA GLY A 236 -6.65 2.39 -3.67
C GLY A 236 -6.31 3.72 -4.32
N SER A 237 -5.25 4.34 -3.86
CA SER A 237 -4.80 5.64 -4.36
C SER A 237 -3.28 5.67 -4.50
N VAL A 238 -2.81 6.32 -5.58
CA VAL A 238 -1.45 6.82 -5.70
C VAL A 238 -1.50 8.31 -5.46
N ILE A 239 -0.69 8.81 -4.54
CA ILE A 239 -0.62 10.23 -4.19
C ILE A 239 0.83 10.67 -4.45
N ALA A 240 0.99 11.67 -5.32
CA ALA A 240 2.31 12.11 -5.78
C ALA A 240 2.25 13.54 -6.36
N ASP A 241 3.37 13.99 -6.89
CA ASP A 241 3.42 15.20 -7.71
C ASP A 241 2.40 15.15 -8.85
N ALA A 242 1.71 16.26 -9.10
CA ALA A 242 0.61 16.31 -10.08
C ALA A 242 1.03 15.96 -11.51
N ASP A 243 2.26 16.30 -11.91
CA ASP A 243 2.78 15.96 -13.24
C ASP A 243 2.96 14.43 -13.38
N LEU A 244 3.44 13.76 -12.34
CA LEU A 244 3.55 12.29 -12.31
C LEU A 244 2.17 11.63 -12.34
N ILE A 245 1.22 12.13 -11.54
CA ILE A 245 -0.17 11.63 -11.53
C ILE A 245 -0.79 11.72 -12.93
N GLU A 246 -0.54 12.79 -13.68
CA GLU A 246 -1.05 12.92 -15.04
C GLU A 246 -0.45 11.87 -16.00
N VAL A 247 0.83 11.53 -15.86
CA VAL A 247 1.44 10.42 -16.62
C VAL A 247 0.80 9.09 -16.25
N LEU A 248 0.69 8.79 -14.95
CA LEU A 248 0.08 7.52 -14.49
C LEU A 248 -1.37 7.38 -14.98
N ARG A 249 -2.14 8.48 -14.98
CA ARG A 249 -3.50 8.51 -15.50
C ARG A 249 -3.56 8.12 -16.98
N ARG A 250 -2.61 8.57 -17.79
CA ARG A 250 -2.53 8.21 -19.21
C ARG A 250 -2.11 6.76 -19.46
N CYS A 251 -1.36 6.18 -18.52
CA CYS A 251 -0.95 4.77 -18.55
C CYS A 251 -2.01 3.82 -17.98
N GLN A 252 -2.99 4.34 -17.24
CA GLN A 252 -4.05 3.55 -16.61
C GLN A 252 -5.03 3.02 -17.66
N ALA A 253 -5.55 1.81 -17.43
CA ALA A 253 -6.63 1.28 -18.25
C ALA A 253 -7.87 2.20 -18.17
N PRO A 254 -8.64 2.38 -19.27
CA PRO A 254 -9.87 3.13 -19.20
C PRO A 254 -10.86 2.44 -18.24
N TYR A 255 -11.64 3.24 -17.52
CA TYR A 255 -12.68 2.75 -16.62
C TYR A 255 -12.20 1.74 -15.54
N PRO A 256 -11.16 2.08 -14.75
CA PRO A 256 -10.55 1.14 -13.81
C PRO A 256 -11.47 0.79 -12.63
N LEU A 257 -12.40 1.67 -12.28
CA LEU A 257 -13.23 1.55 -11.08
C LEU A 257 -14.70 1.25 -11.43
N PRO A 258 -15.25 0.09 -11.00
CA PRO A 258 -16.67 -0.20 -11.16
C PRO A 258 -17.56 0.83 -10.43
N ALA A 259 -18.69 1.21 -11.05
CA ALA A 259 -19.62 2.18 -10.49
C ALA A 259 -20.14 1.76 -9.10
N ALA A 260 -20.47 0.48 -8.91
CA ALA A 260 -20.95 -0.06 -7.63
C ALA A 260 -19.89 0.08 -6.52
N CYS A 261 -18.62 -0.25 -6.80
CA CYS A 261 -17.52 -0.11 -5.84
C CYS A 261 -17.27 1.37 -5.49
N THR A 262 -17.37 2.26 -6.48
CA THR A 262 -17.28 3.72 -6.29
C THR A 262 -18.39 4.23 -5.37
N ALA A 263 -19.63 3.80 -5.56
CA ALA A 263 -20.77 4.17 -4.71
C ALA A 263 -20.57 3.69 -3.26
N GLN A 264 -20.14 2.44 -3.06
CA GLN A 264 -19.82 1.90 -1.73
C GLN A 264 -18.69 2.66 -1.04
N ALA A 265 -17.64 3.01 -1.79
CA ALA A 265 -16.53 3.81 -1.26
C ALA A 265 -16.99 5.19 -0.80
N LEU A 266 -17.83 5.88 -1.58
CA LEU A 266 -18.39 7.19 -1.20
C LEU A 266 -19.25 7.10 0.08
N GLN A 267 -20.06 6.05 0.24
CA GLN A 267 -20.81 5.82 1.47
C GLN A 267 -19.88 5.60 2.68
N ALA A 268 -18.81 4.82 2.50
CA ALA A 268 -17.84 4.56 3.56
C ALA A 268 -17.00 5.81 3.93
N LEU A 269 -16.89 6.76 3.03
CA LEU A 269 -16.19 8.03 3.25
C LEU A 269 -17.09 9.14 3.80
N ALA A 270 -18.39 8.90 3.96
CA ALA A 270 -19.30 9.85 4.61
C ALA A 270 -18.87 10.10 6.08
N PRO A 271 -19.10 11.29 6.64
CA PRO A 271 -18.57 11.69 7.96
C PRO A 271 -18.89 10.68 9.08
N VAL A 272 -20.11 10.16 9.15
CA VAL A 272 -20.52 9.17 10.17
C VAL A 272 -19.78 7.86 10.01
N ALA A 273 -19.58 7.38 8.77
CA ALA A 273 -18.85 6.13 8.51
C ALA A 273 -17.36 6.29 8.81
N ARG A 274 -16.77 7.45 8.49
CA ARG A 274 -15.38 7.79 8.85
C ARG A 274 -15.17 7.81 10.37
N ALA A 275 -16.09 8.43 11.13
CA ALA A 275 -16.02 8.43 12.60
C ALA A 275 -15.99 7.01 13.17
N ARG A 276 -16.87 6.13 12.69
CA ARG A 276 -16.88 4.69 13.06
C ARG A 276 -15.58 3.97 12.68
N THR A 277 -14.97 4.34 11.56
CA THR A 277 -13.66 3.78 11.17
C THR A 277 -12.58 4.16 12.17
N VAL A 278 -12.55 5.42 12.62
CA VAL A 278 -11.61 5.88 13.66
C VAL A 278 -11.78 5.11 14.97
N GLU A 279 -13.03 4.91 15.43
CA GLU A 279 -13.34 4.12 16.64
C GLU A 279 -12.84 2.67 16.50
N ARG A 280 -13.09 2.02 15.35
CA ARG A 280 -12.64 0.65 15.07
C ARG A 280 -11.11 0.55 15.00
N VAL A 281 -10.45 1.51 14.40
CA VAL A 281 -8.99 1.59 14.36
C VAL A 281 -8.42 1.70 15.78
N ALA A 282 -9.00 2.53 16.64
CA ALA A 282 -8.59 2.65 18.04
C ALA A 282 -8.77 1.32 18.80
N ALA A 283 -9.88 0.62 18.62
CA ALA A 283 -10.12 -0.69 19.21
C ALA A 283 -9.09 -1.73 18.72
N ILE A 284 -8.79 -1.78 17.43
CA ILE A 284 -7.77 -2.69 16.86
C ILE A 284 -6.38 -2.38 17.42
N ARG A 285 -6.03 -1.11 17.61
CA ARG A 285 -4.75 -0.71 18.20
C ARG A 285 -4.61 -1.24 19.65
N SER A 286 -5.66 -1.07 20.46
CA SER A 286 -5.70 -1.60 21.82
C SER A 286 -5.59 -3.13 21.84
N GLU A 287 -6.37 -3.82 21.04
CA GLU A 287 -6.37 -5.28 20.93
C GLU A 287 -5.02 -5.82 20.43
N ARG A 288 -4.34 -5.10 19.54
CA ARG A 288 -3.01 -5.46 19.05
C ARG A 288 -2.01 -5.55 20.21
N ASP A 289 -2.00 -4.55 21.07
CA ASP A 289 -1.05 -4.48 22.19
C ASP A 289 -1.34 -5.59 23.21
N VAL A 290 -2.63 -5.90 23.45
CA VAL A 290 -3.05 -7.04 24.29
C VAL A 290 -2.62 -8.37 23.67
N LEU A 291 -2.93 -8.61 22.39
CA LEU A 291 -2.57 -9.85 21.71
C LEU A 291 -1.06 -10.06 21.67
N ARG A 292 -0.29 -9.02 21.32
CA ARG A 292 1.17 -9.10 21.29
C ARG A 292 1.76 -9.46 22.67
N SER A 293 1.29 -8.79 23.72
CA SER A 293 1.76 -9.06 25.09
C SER A 293 1.44 -10.49 25.51
N ALA A 294 0.22 -10.96 25.24
CA ALA A 294 -0.20 -12.32 25.56
C ALA A 294 0.60 -13.38 24.76
N LEU A 295 0.82 -13.16 23.46
CA LEU A 295 1.66 -14.03 22.63
C LEU A 295 3.07 -14.14 23.19
N SER A 296 3.67 -13.02 23.64
CA SER A 296 5.02 -13.01 24.21
C SER A 296 5.14 -13.80 25.51
N SER A 297 4.01 -14.12 26.17
CA SER A 297 3.97 -14.89 27.41
C SER A 297 3.78 -16.40 27.18
N LEU A 298 3.50 -16.82 25.92
CA LEU A 298 3.31 -18.23 25.59
C LEU A 298 4.66 -18.94 25.43
N THR A 299 4.80 -20.12 26.00
CA THR A 299 6.04 -20.91 25.97
C THR A 299 6.42 -21.36 24.54
N CYS A 300 5.45 -21.53 23.65
CA CYS A 300 5.70 -21.90 22.26
C CYS A 300 6.08 -20.72 21.36
N VAL A 301 6.05 -19.47 21.85
CA VAL A 301 6.36 -18.26 21.11
C VAL A 301 7.74 -17.77 21.50
N ARG A 302 8.67 -17.80 20.55
CA ARG A 302 10.05 -17.29 20.76
C ARG A 302 10.09 -15.76 20.75
N ARG A 303 9.27 -15.14 19.91
CA ARG A 303 9.22 -13.68 19.81
C ARG A 303 7.90 -13.23 19.16
N ALA A 304 7.23 -12.25 19.76
CA ALA A 304 6.15 -11.49 19.12
C ALA A 304 6.64 -10.04 18.89
N TYR A 305 6.66 -9.59 17.64
CA TYR A 305 7.20 -8.28 17.27
C TYR A 305 6.24 -7.14 17.59
N ASP A 306 6.80 -5.98 17.94
CA ASP A 306 6.03 -4.75 17.95
C ASP A 306 5.49 -4.46 16.54
N SER A 307 4.25 -4.02 16.49
CA SER A 307 3.57 -3.75 15.23
C SER A 307 2.85 -2.42 15.27
N ARG A 308 2.88 -1.72 14.15
CA ARG A 308 2.08 -0.52 13.89
C ARG A 308 0.99 -0.76 12.83
N ALA A 309 0.77 -2.04 12.48
CA ALA A 309 -0.27 -2.49 11.56
C ALA A 309 -1.43 -3.17 12.31
N ASN A 310 -2.38 -3.79 11.57
CA ASN A 310 -3.49 -4.56 12.11
C ASN A 310 -3.18 -6.06 12.23
N PHE A 311 -1.94 -6.41 12.49
CA PHE A 311 -1.48 -7.77 12.69
C PHE A 311 -0.25 -7.80 13.61
N VAL A 312 0.08 -8.98 14.12
CA VAL A 312 1.33 -9.27 14.84
C VAL A 312 2.08 -10.35 14.07
N LEU A 313 3.36 -10.14 13.84
CA LEU A 313 4.30 -11.17 13.38
C LEU A 313 4.85 -11.86 14.62
N ALA A 314 4.82 -13.19 14.66
CA ALA A 314 5.35 -13.97 15.77
C ALA A 314 6.18 -15.14 15.25
N ARG A 315 7.31 -15.42 15.94
CA ARG A 315 8.16 -16.58 15.74
C ARG A 315 7.81 -17.65 16.78
N PHE A 316 7.84 -18.89 16.35
CA PHE A 316 7.47 -20.05 17.17
C PHE A 316 8.64 -21.03 17.26
N ASP A 317 8.66 -21.86 18.31
CA ASP A 317 9.59 -22.99 18.39
C ASP A 317 9.29 -24.02 17.31
N ASP A 318 8.00 -24.29 17.10
CA ASP A 318 7.48 -25.09 16.00
C ASP A 318 6.29 -24.36 15.33
N ALA A 319 6.60 -23.60 14.30
CA ALA A 319 5.58 -22.84 13.57
C ALA A 319 4.63 -23.74 12.76
N GLN A 320 5.06 -24.95 12.37
CA GLN A 320 4.17 -25.90 11.71
C GLN A 320 3.12 -26.41 12.70
N ALA A 321 3.53 -26.89 13.86
CA ALA A 321 2.62 -27.36 14.89
C ALA A 321 1.66 -26.24 15.36
N ALA A 322 2.14 -25.00 15.50
CA ALA A 322 1.31 -23.85 15.84
C ALA A 322 0.28 -23.56 14.75
N PHE A 323 0.69 -23.59 13.48
CA PHE A 323 -0.20 -23.39 12.33
C PHE A 323 -1.28 -24.47 12.24
N ASP A 324 -0.89 -25.75 12.38
CA ASP A 324 -1.81 -26.89 12.28
C ASP A 324 -2.84 -26.89 13.41
N ARG A 325 -2.43 -26.56 14.64
CA ARG A 325 -3.36 -26.41 15.79
C ARG A 325 -4.38 -25.29 15.56
N LEU A 326 -3.92 -24.14 15.08
CA LEU A 326 -4.82 -23.02 14.74
C LEU A 326 -5.81 -23.42 13.66
N LEU A 327 -5.31 -24.07 12.61
CA LEU A 327 -6.14 -24.50 11.49
C LEU A 327 -7.18 -25.56 11.94
N ALA A 328 -6.80 -26.55 12.74
CA ALA A 328 -7.69 -27.55 13.31
C ALA A 328 -8.79 -26.94 14.19
N ALA A 329 -8.51 -25.82 14.86
CA ALA A 329 -9.48 -25.04 15.63
C ALA A 329 -10.30 -24.06 14.77
N GLY A 330 -10.18 -24.11 13.44
CA GLY A 330 -10.89 -23.22 12.53
C GLY A 330 -10.31 -21.80 12.44
N VAL A 331 -9.11 -21.57 12.95
CA VAL A 331 -8.43 -20.26 12.91
C VAL A 331 -7.39 -20.24 11.79
N VAL A 332 -7.64 -19.41 10.76
CA VAL A 332 -6.75 -19.27 9.62
C VAL A 332 -5.84 -18.05 9.81
N VAL A 333 -4.54 -18.29 9.93
CA VAL A 333 -3.51 -17.24 10.00
C VAL A 333 -2.63 -17.24 8.76
N ARG A 334 -1.84 -16.22 8.55
CA ARG A 334 -0.90 -16.16 7.42
C ARG A 334 0.38 -16.88 7.75
N ASP A 335 0.65 -17.95 7.04
CA ASP A 335 1.93 -18.64 7.02
C ASP A 335 2.99 -17.76 6.34
N MET A 336 4.09 -17.48 7.05
CA MET A 336 5.21 -16.68 6.55
C MET A 336 6.46 -17.51 6.28
N ARG A 337 6.43 -18.81 6.56
CA ARG A 337 7.60 -19.70 6.53
C ARG A 337 8.27 -19.86 5.17
N ALA A 338 7.57 -19.55 4.09
CA ALA A 338 8.14 -19.52 2.74
C ALA A 338 8.96 -18.24 2.45
N ALA A 339 8.90 -17.23 3.33
CA ALA A 339 9.68 -16.01 3.17
C ALA A 339 11.05 -16.16 3.85
N ALA A 340 12.10 -15.77 3.15
CA ALA A 340 13.47 -15.86 3.66
C ALA A 340 13.62 -15.10 4.99
N GLY A 341 14.24 -15.75 5.99
CA GLY A 341 14.42 -15.22 7.32
C GLY A 341 13.17 -15.27 8.22
N LEU A 342 12.07 -15.90 7.75
CA LEU A 342 10.82 -16.07 8.50
C LEU A 342 10.35 -17.53 8.55
N GLU A 343 11.28 -18.50 8.45
CA GLU A 343 11.00 -19.93 8.34
C GLU A 343 10.25 -20.51 9.56
N ASP A 344 10.19 -19.76 10.65
CA ASP A 344 9.54 -20.10 11.91
C ASP A 344 8.44 -19.11 12.30
N ALA A 345 7.94 -18.32 11.36
CA ALA A 345 7.04 -17.21 11.66
C ALA A 345 5.63 -17.38 11.07
N LEU A 346 4.65 -16.90 11.84
CA LEU A 346 3.26 -16.72 11.42
C LEU A 346 2.88 -15.25 11.61
N ARG A 347 2.05 -14.70 10.69
CA ARG A 347 1.45 -13.39 10.84
C ARG A 347 -0.02 -13.53 11.20
N ILE A 348 -0.41 -13.00 12.35
CA ILE A 348 -1.74 -13.10 12.94
C ILE A 348 -2.41 -11.74 12.80
N SER A 349 -3.47 -11.65 11.99
CA SER A 349 -4.29 -10.43 11.88
C SER A 349 -5.13 -10.24 13.13
N LEU A 350 -5.34 -8.99 13.55
CA LEU A 350 -6.23 -8.67 14.67
C LEU A 350 -7.68 -8.93 14.29
N GLY A 351 -8.35 -9.74 15.08
CA GLY A 351 -9.79 -9.98 15.05
C GLY A 351 -10.54 -9.17 16.10
N THR A 352 -11.79 -9.59 16.39
CA THR A 352 -12.48 -9.11 17.59
C THR A 352 -11.80 -9.62 18.87
N PRO A 353 -12.10 -9.04 20.05
CA PRO A 353 -11.54 -9.56 21.31
C PRO A 353 -11.80 -11.06 21.51
N GLU A 354 -12.96 -11.57 21.08
CA GLU A 354 -13.32 -13.00 21.15
C GLU A 354 -12.43 -13.83 20.23
N GLN A 355 -12.20 -13.40 19.00
CA GLN A 355 -11.33 -14.08 18.02
C GLN A 355 -9.87 -14.09 18.50
N ASN A 356 -9.39 -12.97 19.05
CA ASN A 356 -8.04 -12.89 19.60
C ASN A 356 -7.87 -13.83 20.81
N ARG A 357 -8.87 -13.92 21.70
CA ARG A 357 -8.86 -14.90 22.81
C ARG A 357 -8.87 -16.35 22.31
N GLN A 358 -9.60 -16.67 21.24
CA GLN A 358 -9.57 -18.00 20.63
C GLN A 358 -8.18 -18.37 20.15
N VAL A 359 -7.47 -17.46 19.44
CA VAL A 359 -6.07 -17.65 19.02
C VAL A 359 -5.19 -17.99 20.23
N LEU A 360 -5.27 -17.20 21.29
CA LEU A 360 -4.47 -17.39 22.52
C LEU A 360 -4.79 -18.71 23.21
N SER A 361 -6.08 -19.06 23.33
CA SER A 361 -6.52 -20.33 23.94
C SER A 361 -5.93 -21.53 23.19
N VAL A 362 -5.99 -21.55 21.87
CA VAL A 362 -5.45 -22.64 21.04
C VAL A 362 -3.93 -22.76 21.20
N LEU A 363 -3.22 -21.64 21.22
CA LEU A 363 -1.76 -21.63 21.33
C LEU A 363 -1.26 -21.96 22.75
N SER A 364 -2.10 -21.74 23.78
CA SER A 364 -1.77 -22.05 25.18
C SER A 364 -1.90 -23.54 25.54
N MET A 365 -2.62 -24.34 24.71
CA MET A 365 -2.73 -25.77 24.94
C MET A 365 -1.36 -26.44 24.77
N PRO A 366 -0.97 -27.36 25.67
CA PRO A 366 0.23 -28.18 25.44
C PRO A 366 0.10 -28.95 24.13
N ALA A 367 1.21 -29.18 23.44
CA ALA A 367 1.22 -30.06 22.28
C ALA A 367 0.72 -31.45 22.70
N GLU A 368 -0.33 -32.00 22.05
CA GLU A 368 -0.74 -33.36 22.30
C GLU A 368 0.45 -34.28 22.01
N GLY A 369 0.98 -34.92 23.06
CA GLY A 369 2.08 -35.90 22.97
C GLY A 369 3.43 -35.48 23.55
N ALA A 370 3.52 -34.41 24.36
CA ALA A 370 4.69 -34.23 25.22
C ALA A 370 4.54 -35.15 26.47
N PRO A 371 5.53 -36.04 26.76
CA PRO A 371 5.49 -36.93 27.91
C PRO A 371 5.57 -36.17 29.24
#